data_1e602a2d0341df9cc3d7c7c8a68bf0a4
#
_entry.id   1e602a2d0341df9cc3d7c7c8a68bf0a4
#
_cell.length_a   1.000
_cell.length_b   1.000
_cell.length_c   1.000
_cell.angle_alpha   90.00
_cell.angle_beta   90.00
_cell.angle_gamma   90.00
#
_symmetry.space_group_name_H-M   'P 1'
#
loop_
_entity.id
_entity.type
_entity.pdbx_description
1 polymer ?
#
loop_
_entity_poly.entity_id
_entity_poly.type
_entity_poly.pdbx_seq_one_letter_code
_entity_poly.pdbx_strand_id
1 'polypeptide(L)'
;MDKPGRASPESRSGAPPDGSRKARRKKKRRKNAPILRLLVKLAVLALFTLLLFTFVVDVHICRGNGMYPFLQDGDVLIAYKLETCQVGDAVVYRRPDTGEKAVSRVVAVNSDTVEITPLGELLVNSFVPDDKVFYATKPLEGSAITYPVSLTGGVFLLDDHRTEGLDSRLFGEVPRSELLGKVVYVFRRRGI
;
A
#
# COMPACT_ATOMS: atom_id res chain seq x y z
N MET A 1 47.51 -96.90 -9.79
CA MET A 1 48.13 -95.82 -10.55
C MET A 1 46.96 -95.03 -11.13
N ASP A 2 46.60 -94.04 -10.53
CA ASP A 2 46.33 -92.77 -11.18
C ASP A 2 45.70 -91.76 -10.18
N LYS A 3 46.19 -90.61 -10.17
CA LYS A 3 45.73 -89.54 -9.27
C LYS A 3 44.62 -88.73 -9.94
N PRO A 4 43.61 -88.34 -9.19
CA PRO A 4 42.62 -87.35 -9.67
C PRO A 4 43.02 -85.89 -9.39
N GLY A 5 42.66 -85.06 -10.34
CA GLY A 5 42.92 -83.67 -10.38
C GLY A 5 42.12 -82.87 -9.37
N ARG A 6 42.75 -81.78 -8.95
CA ARG A 6 42.31 -80.84 -7.96
C ARG A 6 41.52 -79.71 -8.64
N ALA A 7 40.26 -79.58 -8.36
CA ALA A 7 39.41 -78.43 -8.77
C ALA A 7 39.52 -77.29 -7.78
N SER A 8 39.82 -76.10 -8.25
CA SER A 8 39.81 -74.81 -7.48
C SER A 8 38.43 -74.27 -7.27
N PRO A 9 38.09 -73.66 -6.13
CA PRO A 9 36.80 -72.99 -5.95
C PRO A 9 36.84 -71.58 -6.48
N GLU A 10 35.83 -71.23 -7.32
CA GLU A 10 35.52 -69.91 -7.77
C GLU A 10 35.10 -68.98 -6.61
N SER A 11 35.76 -67.84 -6.54
CA SER A 11 35.40 -66.75 -5.63
C SER A 11 34.18 -66.04 -6.17
N ARG A 12 32.99 -66.23 -5.55
CA ARG A 12 31.86 -65.41 -5.78
C ARG A 12 32.00 -64.08 -5.02
N SER A 13 32.28 -62.99 -5.76
CA SER A 13 32.15 -61.63 -5.24
C SER A 13 30.68 -61.29 -5.07
N GLY A 14 30.18 -61.33 -3.83
CA GLY A 14 28.85 -60.89 -3.48
C GLY A 14 28.76 -59.37 -3.51
N ALA A 15 27.97 -58.85 -4.43
CA ALA A 15 27.59 -57.41 -4.38
C ALA A 15 26.78 -57.14 -3.12
N PRO A 16 27.00 -56.01 -2.43
CA PRO A 16 26.25 -55.71 -1.20
C PRO A 16 24.78 -55.45 -1.52
N PRO A 17 23.86 -55.91 -0.65
CA PRO A 17 22.42 -55.79 -0.90
C PRO A 17 21.96 -54.37 -1.00
N ASP A 18 21.10 -54.06 -2.00
CA ASP A 18 20.51 -52.77 -2.36
C ASP A 18 19.76 -52.05 -1.20
N GLY A 19 19.59 -52.69 -0.07
CA GLY A 19 18.98 -52.14 1.14
C GLY A 19 19.72 -50.94 1.76
N SER A 20 21.07 -50.85 1.58
CA SER A 20 21.88 -49.77 2.16
C SER A 20 21.64 -48.40 1.47
N ARG A 21 21.40 -48.45 0.16
CA ARG A 21 21.12 -47.22 -0.63
C ARG A 21 19.76 -46.63 -0.33
N LYS A 22 18.70 -47.44 -0.10
CA LYS A 22 17.37 -47.00 0.28
C LYS A 22 17.32 -46.44 1.71
N ALA A 23 18.07 -47.02 2.65
CA ALA A 23 18.19 -46.52 4.01
C ALA A 23 18.91 -45.15 4.10
N ARG A 24 20.00 -44.97 3.31
CA ARG A 24 20.73 -43.69 3.22
C ARG A 24 19.85 -42.57 2.64
N ARG A 25 19.04 -42.86 1.59
CA ARG A 25 18.08 -41.89 1.00
C ARG A 25 16.97 -41.50 1.99
N LYS A 26 16.41 -42.45 2.74
CA LYS A 26 15.39 -42.16 3.78
C LYS A 26 15.96 -41.32 4.93
N LYS A 27 17.22 -41.56 5.36
CA LYS A 27 17.87 -40.81 6.44
C LYS A 27 18.20 -39.35 6.04
N LYS A 28 18.58 -39.13 4.75
CA LYS A 28 18.81 -37.78 4.21
C LYS A 28 17.51 -36.97 4.10
N ARG A 29 16.38 -37.60 3.71
CA ARG A 29 15.03 -36.98 3.68
C ARG A 29 14.53 -36.58 5.08
N ARG A 30 14.81 -37.38 6.13
CA ARG A 30 14.41 -37.07 7.52
C ARG A 30 15.19 -35.88 8.10
N LYS A 31 16.47 -35.70 7.75
CA LYS A 31 17.27 -34.55 8.24
C LYS A 31 16.82 -33.21 7.68
N ASN A 32 16.29 -33.17 6.47
CA ASN A 32 15.86 -31.92 5.82
C ASN A 32 14.39 -31.55 6.12
N ALA A 33 13.63 -32.44 6.74
CA ALA A 33 12.25 -32.20 7.09
C ALA A 33 12.02 -30.96 7.98
N PRO A 34 12.82 -30.69 9.03
CA PRO A 34 12.65 -29.49 9.86
C PRO A 34 13.02 -28.22 9.09
N ILE A 35 14.07 -28.27 8.25
CA ILE A 35 14.47 -27.13 7.40
C ILE A 35 13.39 -26.83 6.37
N LEU A 36 12.85 -27.86 5.71
CA LEU A 36 11.75 -27.67 4.75
C LEU A 36 10.50 -27.07 5.43
N ARG A 37 10.14 -27.51 6.62
CA ARG A 37 9.02 -26.92 7.40
C ARG A 37 9.27 -25.46 7.75
N LEU A 38 10.49 -25.09 8.11
CA LEU A 38 10.87 -23.72 8.39
C LEU A 38 10.75 -22.86 7.12
N LEU A 39 11.28 -23.33 5.99
CA LEU A 39 11.17 -22.63 4.70
C LEU A 39 9.73 -22.43 4.27
N VAL A 40 8.88 -23.44 4.44
CA VAL A 40 7.43 -23.31 4.14
C VAL A 40 6.78 -22.25 5.05
N LYS A 41 7.09 -22.24 6.35
CA LYS A 41 6.55 -21.20 7.27
C LYS A 41 7.01 -19.80 6.87
N LEU A 42 8.26 -19.62 6.52
CA LEU A 42 8.79 -18.34 6.05
C LEU A 42 8.15 -17.92 4.72
N ALA A 43 7.96 -18.87 3.79
CA ALA A 43 7.28 -18.58 2.53
C ALA A 43 5.81 -18.16 2.74
N VAL A 44 5.09 -18.84 3.63
CA VAL A 44 3.70 -18.47 3.99
C VAL A 44 3.65 -17.09 4.65
N LEU A 45 4.58 -16.81 5.58
CA LEU A 45 4.67 -15.48 6.21
C LEU A 45 4.97 -14.39 5.18
N ALA A 46 5.94 -14.63 4.29
CA ALA A 46 6.28 -13.68 3.23
C ALA A 46 5.10 -13.42 2.29
N LEU A 47 4.39 -14.50 1.89
CA LEU A 47 3.19 -14.38 1.06
C LEU A 47 2.09 -13.60 1.78
N PHE A 48 1.84 -13.90 3.05
CA PHE A 48 0.85 -13.16 3.86
C PHE A 48 1.19 -11.67 3.95
N THR A 49 2.46 -11.35 4.24
CA THR A 49 2.93 -9.95 4.30
C THR A 49 2.78 -9.25 2.95
N LEU A 50 3.14 -9.94 1.86
CA LEU A 50 2.97 -9.40 0.50
C LEU A 50 1.50 -9.09 0.20
N LEU A 51 0.59 -10.01 0.50
CA LEU A 51 -0.85 -9.81 0.31
C LEU A 51 -1.39 -8.65 1.17
N LEU A 52 -0.93 -8.56 2.42
CA LEU A 52 -1.32 -7.47 3.33
C LEU A 52 -0.96 -6.09 2.73
N PHE A 53 0.30 -5.89 2.33
CA PHE A 53 0.75 -4.62 1.75
C PHE A 53 0.19 -4.36 0.35
N THR A 54 -0.16 -5.40 -0.41
CA THR A 54 -0.76 -5.22 -1.73
C THR A 54 -2.22 -4.80 -1.64
N PHE A 55 -3.01 -5.45 -0.78
CA PHE A 55 -4.47 -5.31 -0.79
C PHE A 55 -5.04 -4.52 0.38
N VAL A 56 -4.36 -4.43 1.52
CA VAL A 56 -4.95 -3.89 2.75
C VAL A 56 -4.33 -2.57 3.16
N VAL A 57 -3.01 -2.45 3.06
CA VAL A 57 -2.27 -1.31 3.63
C VAL A 57 -1.41 -0.66 2.56
N ASP A 58 -1.32 0.67 2.58
CA ASP A 58 -0.30 1.44 1.86
C ASP A 58 0.54 2.22 2.88
N VAL A 59 1.85 2.26 2.63
CA VAL A 59 2.77 3.07 3.43
C VAL A 59 3.27 4.21 2.55
N HIS A 60 3.10 5.42 3.02
CA HIS A 60 3.46 6.62 2.27
C HIS A 60 4.27 7.57 3.15
N ILE A 61 5.22 8.28 2.57
CA ILE A 61 5.97 9.36 3.22
C ILE A 61 5.40 10.68 2.73
N CYS A 62 4.89 11.48 3.66
CA CYS A 62 4.38 12.82 3.35
C CYS A 62 5.50 13.66 2.75
N ARG A 63 5.22 14.35 1.65
CA ARG A 63 6.13 15.28 1.01
C ARG A 63 5.50 16.66 0.97
N GLY A 64 6.27 17.65 1.43
CA GLY A 64 5.79 19.01 1.52
C GLY A 64 4.88 19.27 2.72
N ASN A 65 4.38 20.48 2.82
CA ASN A 65 3.61 20.96 3.96
C ASN A 65 2.14 21.27 3.60
N GLY A 66 1.63 20.77 2.48
CA GLY A 66 0.24 21.00 2.05
C GLY A 66 -0.81 20.58 3.07
N MET A 67 -0.51 19.58 3.90
CA MET A 67 -1.39 19.09 4.95
C MET A 67 -1.05 19.63 6.36
N TYR A 68 -0.24 20.69 6.45
CA TYR A 68 0.04 21.34 7.73
C TYR A 68 -1.23 21.99 8.30
N PRO A 69 -1.52 21.90 9.60
CA PRO A 69 -0.70 21.34 10.69
C PRO A 69 -0.91 19.83 10.93
N PHE A 70 -1.82 19.19 10.20
CA PHE A 70 -2.15 17.78 10.41
C PHE A 70 -0.94 16.87 10.09
N LEU A 71 -0.28 17.11 8.95
CA LEU A 71 0.94 16.41 8.52
C LEU A 71 2.06 17.39 8.21
N GLN A 72 3.30 16.93 8.36
CA GLN A 72 4.51 17.66 8.00
C GLN A 72 5.38 16.84 7.05
N ASP A 73 6.28 17.51 6.37
CA ASP A 73 7.24 16.86 5.48
C ASP A 73 8.04 15.78 6.22
N GLY A 74 8.12 14.60 5.63
CA GLY A 74 8.81 13.45 6.18
C GLY A 74 8.00 12.58 7.15
N ASP A 75 6.76 12.94 7.48
CA ASP A 75 5.87 12.07 8.26
C ASP A 75 5.58 10.77 7.49
N VAL A 76 5.60 9.64 8.19
CA VAL A 76 5.27 8.34 7.62
C VAL A 76 3.81 8.00 7.92
N LEU A 77 3.05 7.70 6.88
CA LEU A 77 1.62 7.45 6.94
C LEU A 77 1.33 5.98 6.67
N ILE A 78 0.37 5.44 7.42
CA ILE A 78 -0.27 4.17 7.09
C ILE A 78 -1.68 4.48 6.60
N ALA A 79 -1.96 4.07 5.36
CA ALA A 79 -3.27 4.20 4.76
C ALA A 79 -3.94 2.82 4.62
N TYR A 80 -5.23 2.77 4.93
CA TYR A 80 -6.06 1.57 4.85
C TYR A 80 -6.90 1.62 3.57
N LYS A 81 -6.80 0.56 2.74
CA LYS A 81 -7.35 0.53 1.38
C LYS A 81 -8.79 0.03 1.28
N LEU A 82 -9.27 -0.71 2.27
CA LEU A 82 -10.55 -1.43 2.17
C LEU A 82 -11.74 -0.62 2.69
N GLU A 83 -11.51 0.55 3.28
CA GLU A 83 -12.56 1.42 3.78
C GLU A 83 -12.93 2.51 2.76
N THR A 84 -14.22 2.81 2.65
CA THR A 84 -14.67 3.94 1.85
C THR A 84 -14.35 5.24 2.54
N CYS A 85 -13.70 6.16 1.82
CA CYS A 85 -13.36 7.48 2.34
C CYS A 85 -14.62 8.34 2.47
N GLN A 86 -14.72 9.08 3.57
CA GLN A 86 -15.80 9.99 3.91
C GLN A 86 -15.30 11.43 3.99
N VAL A 87 -16.21 12.39 3.99
CA VAL A 87 -15.88 13.80 4.22
C VAL A 87 -15.16 13.95 5.56
N GLY A 88 -14.07 14.71 5.57
CA GLY A 88 -13.19 14.91 6.72
C GLY A 88 -11.99 13.94 6.78
N ASP A 89 -12.01 12.85 6.02
CA ASP A 89 -10.90 11.90 6.01
C ASP A 89 -9.68 12.45 5.27
N ALA A 90 -8.47 12.25 5.81
CA ALA A 90 -7.24 12.41 5.07
C ALA A 90 -6.98 11.14 4.24
N VAL A 91 -6.69 11.30 2.96
CA VAL A 91 -6.53 10.18 2.02
C VAL A 91 -5.22 10.28 1.25
N VAL A 92 -4.60 9.14 1.03
CA VAL A 92 -3.51 9.00 0.06
C VAL A 92 -4.16 8.73 -1.29
N TYR A 93 -3.78 9.49 -2.29
CA TYR A 93 -4.33 9.35 -3.64
C TYR A 93 -3.26 9.55 -4.71
N ARG A 94 -3.58 9.20 -5.94
CA ARG A 94 -2.76 9.50 -7.11
C ARG A 94 -3.30 10.75 -7.78
N ARG A 95 -2.46 11.76 -7.92
CA ARG A 95 -2.82 13.03 -8.57
C ARG A 95 -3.15 12.79 -10.06
N PRO A 96 -4.28 13.29 -10.55
CA PRO A 96 -4.67 13.10 -11.96
C PRO A 96 -3.73 13.77 -12.97
N ASP A 97 -3.09 14.87 -12.57
CA ASP A 97 -2.24 15.69 -13.44
C ASP A 97 -0.81 15.15 -13.57
N THR A 98 -0.23 14.60 -12.49
CA THR A 98 1.17 14.16 -12.47
C THR A 98 1.34 12.64 -12.29
N GLY A 99 0.29 11.94 -11.82
CA GLY A 99 0.37 10.53 -11.43
C GLY A 99 1.14 10.27 -10.14
N GLU A 100 1.61 11.31 -9.45
CA GLU A 100 2.33 11.18 -8.18
C GLU A 100 1.37 10.91 -7.03
N LYS A 101 1.88 10.22 -6.00
CA LYS A 101 1.13 10.03 -4.76
C LYS A 101 1.15 11.32 -3.94
N ALA A 102 -0.01 11.74 -3.48
CA ALA A 102 -0.21 12.89 -2.61
C ALA A 102 -1.17 12.53 -1.47
N VAL A 103 -1.28 13.44 -0.50
CA VAL A 103 -2.21 13.32 0.63
C VAL A 103 -3.00 14.60 0.71
N SER A 104 -4.33 14.49 0.77
CA SER A 104 -5.23 15.64 0.96
C SER A 104 -6.45 15.20 1.76
N ARG A 105 -7.30 16.13 2.14
CA ARG A 105 -8.54 15.88 2.88
C ARG A 105 -9.73 15.84 1.94
N VAL A 106 -10.62 14.88 2.15
CA VAL A 106 -11.90 14.78 1.46
C VAL A 106 -12.83 15.87 1.99
N VAL A 107 -13.27 16.77 1.13
CA VAL A 107 -14.22 17.84 1.51
C VAL A 107 -15.59 17.64 0.89
N ALA A 108 -15.68 16.89 -0.21
CA ALA A 108 -16.96 16.54 -0.84
C ALA A 108 -16.86 15.19 -1.53
N VAL A 109 -17.98 14.48 -1.61
CA VAL A 109 -18.09 13.14 -2.20
C VAL A 109 -19.33 13.06 -3.07
N ASN A 110 -19.34 12.17 -4.06
CA ASN A 110 -20.51 11.85 -4.91
C ASN A 110 -21.49 13.00 -5.06
N SER A 111 -22.09 13.28 -6.09
CA SER A 111 -23.23 14.22 -6.27
C SER A 111 -23.23 15.54 -5.46
N ASP A 112 -22.24 15.77 -4.58
CA ASP A 112 -22.07 17.04 -3.88
C ASP A 112 -21.68 18.14 -4.88
N THR A 113 -22.10 19.36 -4.58
CA THR A 113 -21.71 20.56 -5.32
C THR A 113 -20.76 21.38 -4.48
N VAL A 114 -19.58 21.65 -5.03
CA VAL A 114 -18.54 22.45 -4.39
C VAL A 114 -18.50 23.83 -5.02
N GLU A 115 -18.54 24.85 -4.20
CA GLU A 115 -18.39 26.24 -4.60
C GLU A 115 -17.27 26.90 -3.80
N ILE A 116 -16.41 27.65 -4.46
CA ILE A 116 -15.38 28.46 -3.82
C ILE A 116 -15.61 29.91 -4.26
N THR A 117 -15.91 30.75 -3.29
CA THR A 117 -16.18 32.17 -3.56
C THR A 117 -14.87 32.94 -3.80
N PRO A 118 -14.90 34.06 -4.53
CA PRO A 118 -13.74 34.94 -4.68
C PRO A 118 -13.18 35.48 -3.35
N LEU A 119 -14.03 35.52 -2.31
CA LEU A 119 -13.65 35.94 -0.95
C LEU A 119 -12.91 34.84 -0.19
N GLY A 120 -12.87 33.60 -0.70
CA GLY A 120 -12.17 32.48 -0.10
C GLY A 120 -13.01 31.64 0.85
N GLU A 121 -14.33 31.63 0.63
CA GLU A 121 -15.25 30.74 1.36
C GLU A 121 -15.49 29.47 0.57
N LEU A 122 -15.39 28.33 1.24
CA LEU A 122 -15.78 27.04 0.70
C LEU A 122 -17.22 26.73 1.07
N LEU A 123 -18.02 26.37 0.07
CA LEU A 123 -19.39 25.92 0.26
C LEU A 123 -19.52 24.51 -0.34
N VAL A 124 -20.15 23.63 0.39
CA VAL A 124 -20.54 22.29 -0.08
C VAL A 124 -22.07 22.20 0.05
N ASN A 125 -22.74 21.98 -1.08
CA ASN A 125 -24.21 21.99 -1.16
C ASN A 125 -24.83 23.28 -0.58
N SER A 126 -24.17 24.43 -0.83
CA SER A 126 -24.54 25.76 -0.33
C SER A 126 -24.39 25.97 1.19
N PHE A 127 -23.74 25.05 1.90
CA PHE A 127 -23.43 25.18 3.32
C PHE A 127 -21.91 25.29 3.52
N VAL A 128 -21.49 26.11 4.48
CA VAL A 128 -20.10 26.18 4.93
C VAL A 128 -19.81 24.91 5.73
N PRO A 129 -18.85 24.07 5.31
CA PRO A 129 -18.50 22.88 6.07
C PRO A 129 -17.85 23.27 7.40
N ASP A 130 -18.10 22.47 8.45
CA ASP A 130 -17.44 22.61 9.75
C ASP A 130 -16.03 22.00 9.68
N ASP A 131 -15.19 22.55 8.80
CA ASP A 131 -13.80 22.19 8.73
C ASP A 131 -12.95 23.17 9.56
N LYS A 132 -12.10 22.61 10.42
CA LYS A 132 -11.20 23.40 11.28
C LYS A 132 -9.98 23.89 10.48
N VAL A 133 -10.23 24.55 9.35
CA VAL A 133 -9.17 25.09 8.50
C VAL A 133 -8.93 26.56 8.82
N PHE A 134 -7.66 26.90 9.03
CA PHE A 134 -7.26 28.26 9.45
C PHE A 134 -7.05 29.22 8.27
N TYR A 135 -7.08 28.71 7.04
CA TYR A 135 -6.76 29.47 5.83
C TYR A 135 -7.97 29.64 4.93
N ALA A 136 -8.10 30.82 4.33
CA ALA A 136 -9.13 31.06 3.32
C ALA A 136 -8.93 30.14 2.09
N THR A 137 -10.01 29.53 1.61
CA THR A 137 -9.99 28.62 0.46
C THR A 137 -10.23 29.42 -0.82
N LYS A 138 -9.20 29.98 -1.42
CA LYS A 138 -9.32 30.73 -2.68
C LYS A 138 -9.19 29.84 -3.90
N PRO A 139 -9.84 30.18 -5.03
CA PRO A 139 -9.51 29.55 -6.30
C PRO A 139 -8.02 29.69 -6.60
N LEU A 140 -7.40 28.68 -7.22
CA LEU A 140 -5.99 28.74 -7.60
C LEU A 140 -5.82 29.50 -8.92
N GLU A 141 -4.80 30.35 -9.01
CA GLU A 141 -4.44 31.01 -10.25
C GLU A 141 -3.98 29.98 -11.30
N GLY A 142 -4.42 30.15 -12.53
CA GLY A 142 -4.10 29.20 -13.62
C GLY A 142 -4.97 27.93 -13.63
N SER A 143 -5.91 27.78 -12.70
CA SER A 143 -6.89 26.70 -12.74
C SER A 143 -7.92 26.94 -13.85
N ALA A 144 -8.24 25.87 -14.59
CA ALA A 144 -9.34 25.87 -15.58
C ALA A 144 -10.71 25.56 -14.95
N ILE A 145 -10.80 25.45 -13.63
CA ILE A 145 -12.01 25.03 -12.92
C ILE A 145 -12.95 26.23 -12.75
N THR A 146 -14.18 26.04 -13.18
CA THR A 146 -15.25 27.01 -12.99
C THR A 146 -16.18 26.52 -11.88
N TYR A 147 -16.41 27.35 -10.87
CA TYR A 147 -17.33 27.05 -9.78
C TYR A 147 -18.75 27.53 -10.09
N PRO A 148 -19.80 26.83 -9.61
CA PRO A 148 -19.75 25.60 -8.80
C PRO A 148 -19.39 24.35 -9.59
N VAL A 149 -18.73 23.38 -8.92
CA VAL A 149 -18.39 22.06 -9.46
C VAL A 149 -19.33 21.01 -8.86
N SER A 150 -20.10 20.33 -9.72
CA SER A 150 -20.93 19.19 -9.29
C SER A 150 -20.16 17.90 -9.53
N LEU A 151 -19.98 17.10 -8.47
CA LEU A 151 -19.25 15.84 -8.54
C LEU A 151 -20.10 14.75 -9.21
N THR A 152 -19.47 13.93 -10.04
CA THR A 152 -20.15 12.87 -10.83
C THR A 152 -20.00 11.47 -10.24
N GLY A 153 -19.14 11.29 -9.24
CA GLY A 153 -18.91 10.00 -8.59
C GLY A 153 -17.57 9.86 -7.88
N GLY A 154 -16.69 10.84 -8.05
CA GLY A 154 -15.40 10.94 -7.37
C GLY A 154 -15.47 11.68 -6.04
N VAL A 155 -14.37 12.32 -5.70
CA VAL A 155 -14.20 13.12 -4.49
C VAL A 155 -13.55 14.45 -4.82
N PHE A 156 -13.83 15.47 -4.02
CA PHE A 156 -13.11 16.73 -4.05
C PHE A 156 -12.18 16.81 -2.86
N LEU A 157 -10.90 16.98 -3.14
CA LEU A 157 -9.82 16.91 -2.16
C LEU A 157 -9.22 18.30 -1.99
N LEU A 158 -9.03 18.72 -0.75
CA LEU A 158 -8.32 19.97 -0.43
C LEU A 158 -7.21 19.69 0.56
N ASP A 159 -6.11 20.40 0.40
CA ASP A 159 -5.02 20.42 1.36
C ASP A 159 -5.42 21.27 2.59
N ASP A 160 -4.98 20.88 3.79
CA ASP A 160 -5.28 21.64 5.01
C ASP A 160 -4.59 23.02 4.99
N HIS A 161 -3.39 23.10 4.40
CA HIS A 161 -2.71 24.38 4.16
C HIS A 161 -3.16 25.00 2.84
N ARG A 162 -4.33 25.62 2.85
CA ARG A 162 -5.05 26.10 1.66
C ARG A 162 -4.26 27.08 0.78
N THR A 163 -3.25 27.77 1.31
CA THR A 163 -2.45 28.74 0.56
C THR A 163 -1.32 28.11 -0.24
N GLU A 164 -0.86 26.91 0.13
CA GLU A 164 0.25 26.21 -0.54
C GLU A 164 -0.17 24.90 -1.21
N GLY A 165 -1.45 24.50 -1.04
CA GLY A 165 -1.96 23.22 -1.53
C GLY A 165 -2.05 23.14 -3.04
N LEU A 166 -1.63 22.00 -3.60
CA LEU A 166 -1.84 21.61 -5.00
C LEU A 166 -2.88 20.49 -5.05
N ASP A 167 -4.13 20.86 -5.00
CA ASP A 167 -5.28 19.99 -4.72
C ASP A 167 -6.35 20.09 -5.82
N SER A 168 -7.55 19.62 -5.55
CA SER A 168 -8.66 19.62 -6.50
C SER A 168 -9.05 21.00 -7.04
N ARG A 169 -8.57 22.08 -6.44
CA ARG A 169 -8.74 23.42 -7.02
C ARG A 169 -7.94 23.58 -8.33
N LEU A 170 -6.92 22.75 -8.54
CA LEU A 170 -6.12 22.78 -9.76
C LEU A 170 -6.63 21.79 -10.83
N PHE A 171 -6.95 20.56 -10.43
CA PHE A 171 -7.27 19.45 -11.36
C PHE A 171 -8.71 18.93 -11.26
N GLY A 172 -9.53 19.44 -10.34
CA GLY A 172 -10.95 19.08 -10.22
C GLY A 172 -11.21 17.82 -9.43
N GLU A 173 -12.31 17.16 -9.78
CA GLU A 173 -12.75 15.91 -9.17
C GLU A 173 -11.73 14.80 -9.36
N VAL A 174 -11.43 14.08 -8.26
CA VAL A 174 -10.55 12.92 -8.27
C VAL A 174 -11.40 11.65 -8.32
N PRO A 175 -11.21 10.78 -9.34
CA PRO A 175 -11.92 9.52 -9.41
C PRO A 175 -11.62 8.64 -8.20
N ARG A 176 -12.61 7.89 -7.72
CA ARG A 176 -12.41 6.96 -6.58
C ARG A 176 -11.36 5.88 -6.84
N SER A 177 -11.13 5.53 -8.11
CA SER A 177 -10.06 4.59 -8.51
C SER A 177 -8.66 5.10 -8.21
N GLU A 178 -8.50 6.41 -8.09
CA GLU A 178 -7.21 7.04 -7.77
C GLU A 178 -6.97 7.15 -6.26
N LEU A 179 -7.96 6.85 -5.43
CA LEU A 179 -7.82 6.79 -3.98
C LEU A 179 -7.06 5.51 -3.59
N LEU A 180 -5.92 5.68 -2.93
CA LEU A 180 -5.05 4.58 -2.51
C LEU A 180 -5.37 4.08 -1.10
N GLY A 181 -6.02 4.92 -0.27
CA GLY A 181 -6.49 4.55 1.05
C GLY A 181 -6.67 5.73 1.99
N LYS A 182 -7.43 5.50 3.06
CA LYS A 182 -7.64 6.44 4.15
C LYS A 182 -6.47 6.40 5.12
N VAL A 183 -5.93 7.54 5.50
CA VAL A 183 -4.88 7.65 6.51
C VAL A 183 -5.45 7.27 7.87
N VAL A 184 -4.92 6.19 8.44
CA VAL A 184 -5.37 5.67 9.75
C VAL A 184 -4.33 5.87 10.84
N TYR A 185 -3.07 6.03 10.46
CA TYR A 185 -1.99 6.26 11.40
C TYR A 185 -0.90 7.16 10.83
N VAL A 186 -0.32 8.01 11.70
CA VAL A 186 0.76 8.94 11.35
C VAL A 186 1.92 8.76 12.33
N PHE A 187 3.08 8.40 11.79
CA PHE A 187 4.34 8.40 12.54
C PHE A 187 5.04 9.74 12.27
N ARG A 188 4.98 10.62 13.24
CA ARG A 188 5.59 11.95 13.13
C ARG A 188 7.10 11.86 13.28
N ARG A 189 7.81 12.39 12.31
CA ARG A 189 9.24 12.59 12.41
C ARG A 189 9.49 13.82 13.32
N ARG A 190 9.65 13.59 14.62
CA ARG A 190 10.15 14.66 15.49
C ARG A 190 11.63 14.82 15.16
N GLY A 191 12.02 16.02 14.68
CA GLY A 191 13.40 16.40 14.62
C GLY A 191 13.96 16.38 16.04
N ILE A 192 15.03 15.61 16.26
CA ILE A 192 15.89 15.69 17.43
C ILE A 192 16.80 16.87 17.23
#